data_044331ed14afcac139f601f578c97239
#
_entry.id   044331ed14afcac139f601f578c97239
#
_cell.length_a   1.000
_cell.length_b   1.000
_cell.length_c   1.000
_cell.angle_alpha   90.00
_cell.angle_beta   90.00
_cell.angle_gamma   90.00
#
_symmetry.space_group_name_H-M   'P 1'
#
loop_
_entity.id
_entity.type
_entity.pdbx_description
1 polymer ?
#
loop_
_entity_poly.entity_id
_entity_poly.type
_entity_poly.pdbx_seq_one_letter_code
_entity_poly.pdbx_strand_id
1 'polypeptide(L)'
;LGYILAFNRPPVELVGTSAILIAVLAAKELAISTRAFSSALAQVPAELDMAAADLGTPAVGILGRVLAPNLLEAAGVSLVNGFSSAMVSYSAVLFLVTPANKTAVFELFDALSGGKYGEAAMVSLAIIVVTTLVNVIFYKFLLKGRK
;
A
#
# COMPACT_ATOMS: atom_id res chain seq x y z
N LEU A 1 14.50 12.40 5.21
CA LEU A 1 15.05 13.77 5.26
C LEU A 1 14.72 14.56 3.99
N GLY A 2 14.83 13.98 2.76
CA GLY A 2 14.55 14.68 1.50
C GLY A 2 13.14 15.30 1.43
N TYR A 3 12.12 14.61 1.92
CA TYR A 3 10.76 15.15 1.96
C TYR A 3 10.62 16.36 2.89
N ILE A 4 11.34 16.39 4.01
CA ILE A 4 11.35 17.57 4.90
C ILE A 4 11.98 18.76 4.17
N LEU A 5 13.11 18.55 3.49
CA LEU A 5 13.77 19.61 2.76
C LEU A 5 12.94 20.15 1.59
N ALA A 6 12.20 19.24 0.90
CA ALA A 6 11.38 19.61 -0.24
C ALA A 6 10.06 20.32 0.16
N PHE A 7 9.43 19.92 1.27
CA PHE A 7 8.08 20.37 1.65
C PHE A 7 8.04 21.21 2.93
N ASN A 8 9.17 21.80 3.33
CA ASN A 8 9.27 22.71 4.48
C ASN A 8 9.37 24.20 4.05
N ARG A 9 9.01 24.53 2.81
CA ARG A 9 9.09 25.90 2.29
C ARG A 9 7.84 26.28 1.53
N PRO A 10 7.41 27.56 1.58
CA PRO A 10 6.35 28.07 0.72
C PRO A 10 6.66 27.79 -0.77
N PRO A 11 5.66 27.48 -1.61
CA PRO A 11 4.20 27.56 -1.37
C PRO A 11 3.57 26.27 -0.80
N VAL A 12 4.32 25.21 -0.57
CA VAL A 12 3.77 23.90 -0.18
C VAL A 12 4.40 23.45 1.14
N GLU A 13 3.81 23.89 2.25
CA GLU A 13 4.21 23.47 3.59
C GLU A 13 3.38 22.26 4.03
N LEU A 14 3.91 21.06 3.80
CA LEU A 14 3.24 19.79 4.18
C LEU A 14 3.87 19.16 5.44
N VAL A 15 5.02 19.66 5.89
CA VAL A 15 5.70 19.11 7.08
C VAL A 15 4.80 19.30 8.31
N GLY A 16 4.63 18.21 9.08
CA GLY A 16 3.72 18.19 10.24
C GLY A 16 2.27 17.84 9.92
N THR A 17 1.91 17.65 8.64
CA THR A 17 0.57 17.22 8.24
C THR A 17 0.50 15.71 8.00
N SER A 18 -0.69 15.11 8.15
CA SER A 18 -0.91 13.71 7.76
C SER A 18 -0.72 13.47 6.26
N ALA A 19 -0.85 14.51 5.44
CA ALA A 19 -0.70 14.43 4.00
C ALA A 19 0.72 14.00 3.59
N ILE A 20 1.77 14.51 4.25
CA ILE A 20 3.14 14.13 3.94
C ILE A 20 3.42 12.67 4.32
N LEU A 21 2.81 12.18 5.43
CA LEU A 21 2.92 10.77 5.82
C LEU A 21 2.31 9.85 4.77
N ILE A 22 1.11 10.20 4.29
CA ILE A 22 0.44 9.45 3.23
C ILE A 22 1.27 9.47 1.95
N ALA A 23 1.81 10.63 1.56
CA ALA A 23 2.63 10.76 0.35
C ALA A 23 3.90 9.89 0.41
N VAL A 24 4.60 9.88 1.56
CA VAL A 24 5.82 9.07 1.75
C VAL A 24 5.51 7.57 1.72
N LEU A 25 4.44 7.15 2.40
CA LEU A 25 4.02 5.75 2.42
C LEU A 25 3.55 5.31 1.02
N ALA A 26 2.79 6.14 0.32
CA ALA A 26 2.36 5.88 -1.05
C ALA A 26 3.55 5.76 -2.01
N ALA A 27 4.52 6.67 -1.94
CA ALA A 27 5.72 6.63 -2.78
C ALA A 27 6.55 5.35 -2.55
N LYS A 28 6.66 4.91 -1.29
CA LYS A 28 7.30 3.64 -0.95
C LYS A 28 6.58 2.45 -1.58
N GLU A 29 5.25 2.42 -1.49
CA GLU A 29 4.44 1.32 -2.01
C GLU A 29 4.36 1.31 -3.54
N LEU A 30 4.49 2.44 -4.22
CA LEU A 30 4.52 2.50 -5.68
C LEU A 30 5.62 1.61 -6.28
N ALA A 31 6.81 1.57 -5.69
CA ALA A 31 7.91 0.75 -6.17
C ALA A 31 7.59 -0.76 -6.09
N ILE A 32 6.92 -1.18 -5.00
CA ILE A 32 6.54 -2.58 -4.78
C ILE A 32 5.36 -2.95 -5.69
N SER A 33 4.36 -2.09 -5.76
CA SER A 33 3.18 -2.29 -6.59
C SER A 33 3.52 -2.36 -8.08
N THR A 34 4.43 -1.53 -8.56
CA THR A 34 4.91 -1.56 -9.95
C THR A 34 5.49 -2.93 -10.31
N ARG A 35 6.28 -3.52 -9.42
CA ARG A 35 6.82 -4.87 -9.63
C ARG A 35 5.72 -5.93 -9.64
N ALA A 36 4.74 -5.84 -8.75
CA ALA A 36 3.62 -6.77 -8.72
C ALA A 36 2.79 -6.70 -10.01
N PHE A 37 2.50 -5.49 -10.49
CA PHE A 37 1.81 -5.29 -11.77
C PHE A 37 2.62 -5.79 -12.97
N SER A 38 3.93 -5.52 -13.02
CA SER A 38 4.80 -6.02 -14.08
C SER A 38 4.84 -7.55 -14.10
N SER A 39 4.89 -8.17 -12.91
CA SER A 39 4.85 -9.64 -12.80
C SER A 39 3.50 -10.22 -13.22
N ALA A 40 2.41 -9.56 -12.89
CA ALA A 40 1.07 -9.97 -13.32
C ALA A 40 0.90 -9.88 -14.84
N LEU A 41 1.40 -8.80 -15.46
CA LEU A 41 1.42 -8.65 -16.91
C LEU A 41 2.25 -9.71 -17.61
N ALA A 42 3.42 -10.04 -17.05
CA ALA A 42 4.30 -11.07 -17.61
C ALA A 42 3.70 -12.49 -17.57
N GLN A 43 2.69 -12.73 -16.75
CA GLN A 43 1.97 -14.00 -16.67
C GLN A 43 0.85 -14.12 -17.72
N VAL A 44 0.48 -13.04 -18.39
CA VAL A 44 -0.49 -13.07 -19.47
C VAL A 44 0.23 -13.57 -20.75
N PRO A 45 -0.18 -14.72 -21.31
CA PRO A 45 0.43 -15.23 -22.53
C PRO A 45 0.25 -14.26 -23.71
N ALA A 46 1.33 -13.97 -24.43
CA ALA A 46 1.28 -13.10 -25.61
C ALA A 46 0.34 -13.63 -26.70
N GLU A 47 0.08 -14.92 -26.70
CA GLU A 47 -0.85 -15.61 -27.62
C GLU A 47 -2.30 -15.11 -27.44
N LEU A 48 -2.69 -14.71 -26.24
CA LEU A 48 -4.01 -14.14 -25.97
C LEU A 48 -4.18 -12.76 -26.63
N ASP A 49 -3.13 -11.95 -26.64
CA ASP A 49 -3.14 -10.65 -27.29
C ASP A 49 -3.23 -10.81 -28.82
N MET A 50 -2.46 -11.76 -29.38
CA MET A 50 -2.49 -12.07 -30.80
C MET A 50 -3.85 -12.65 -31.23
N ALA A 51 -4.38 -13.61 -30.48
CA ALA A 51 -5.68 -14.20 -30.77
C ALA A 51 -6.84 -13.18 -30.70
N ALA A 52 -6.78 -12.26 -29.74
CA ALA A 52 -7.77 -11.20 -29.62
C ALA A 52 -7.67 -10.18 -30.77
N ALA A 53 -6.45 -9.88 -31.24
CA ALA A 53 -6.21 -9.03 -32.39
C ALA A 53 -6.70 -9.67 -33.69
N ASP A 54 -6.46 -10.96 -33.88
CA ASP A 54 -6.93 -11.74 -35.05
C ASP A 54 -8.48 -11.79 -35.12
N LEU A 55 -9.14 -11.78 -33.97
CA LEU A 55 -10.60 -11.68 -33.86
C LEU A 55 -11.13 -10.26 -34.06
N GLY A 56 -10.28 -9.30 -34.46
CA GLY A 56 -10.65 -7.91 -34.72
C GLY A 56 -10.97 -7.09 -33.47
N THR A 57 -10.54 -7.55 -32.29
CA THR A 57 -10.77 -6.82 -31.05
C THR A 57 -9.84 -5.61 -30.98
N PRO A 58 -10.34 -4.37 -30.84
CA PRO A 58 -9.48 -3.21 -30.71
C PRO A 58 -8.63 -3.30 -29.43
N ALA A 59 -7.44 -2.67 -29.45
CA ALA A 59 -6.47 -2.69 -28.32
C ALA A 59 -7.10 -2.32 -26.97
N VAL A 60 -8.03 -1.38 -26.96
CA VAL A 60 -8.80 -1.00 -25.76
C VAL A 60 -9.68 -2.14 -25.23
N GLY A 61 -10.24 -2.96 -26.14
CA GLY A 61 -11.04 -4.14 -25.78
C GLY A 61 -10.17 -5.24 -25.17
N ILE A 62 -8.96 -5.44 -25.67
CA ILE A 62 -7.98 -6.39 -25.09
C ILE A 62 -7.60 -5.94 -23.68
N LEU A 63 -7.29 -4.66 -23.51
CA LEU A 63 -6.98 -4.09 -22.21
C LEU A 63 -8.11 -4.31 -21.20
N GLY A 64 -9.37 -4.03 -21.57
CA GLY A 64 -10.51 -4.11 -20.66
C GLY A 64 -11.00 -5.53 -20.37
N ARG A 65 -10.95 -6.43 -21.33
CA ARG A 65 -11.54 -7.78 -21.22
C ARG A 65 -10.53 -8.86 -20.82
N VAL A 66 -9.26 -8.67 -21.18
CA VAL A 66 -8.21 -9.67 -20.93
C VAL A 66 -7.26 -9.21 -19.83
N LEU A 67 -6.69 -8.03 -19.95
CA LEU A 67 -5.68 -7.55 -19.03
C LEU A 67 -6.26 -7.03 -17.71
N ALA A 68 -7.35 -6.26 -17.77
CA ALA A 68 -7.93 -5.64 -16.58
C ALA A 68 -8.36 -6.65 -15.50
N PRO A 69 -8.99 -7.80 -15.78
CA PRO A 69 -9.34 -8.77 -14.75
C PRO A 69 -8.11 -9.34 -14.03
N ASN A 70 -7.03 -9.63 -14.77
CA ASN A 70 -5.77 -10.13 -14.18
C ASN A 70 -5.06 -9.04 -13.36
N LEU A 71 -5.09 -7.79 -13.82
CA LEU A 71 -4.51 -6.66 -13.11
C LEU A 71 -5.28 -6.28 -11.85
N LEU A 72 -6.60 -6.47 -11.83
CA LEU A 72 -7.41 -6.22 -10.63
C LEU A 72 -7.02 -7.12 -9.46
N GLU A 73 -6.67 -8.38 -9.73
CA GLU A 73 -6.17 -9.29 -8.69
C GLU A 73 -4.83 -8.79 -8.13
N ALA A 74 -3.90 -8.42 -9.00
CA ALA A 74 -2.61 -7.84 -8.61
C ALA A 74 -2.79 -6.52 -7.85
N ALA A 75 -3.74 -5.67 -8.26
CA ALA A 75 -4.09 -4.44 -7.56
C ALA A 75 -4.62 -4.72 -6.15
N GLY A 76 -5.51 -5.69 -6.02
CA GLY A 76 -6.05 -6.09 -4.72
C GLY A 76 -4.97 -6.60 -3.77
N VAL A 77 -4.08 -7.47 -4.23
CA VAL A 77 -2.94 -7.96 -3.46
C VAL A 77 -2.00 -6.81 -3.07
N SER A 78 -1.72 -5.90 -4.00
CA SER A 78 -0.86 -4.73 -3.74
C SER A 78 -1.47 -3.80 -2.70
N LEU A 79 -2.78 -3.56 -2.72
CA LEU A 79 -3.47 -2.74 -1.71
C LEU A 79 -3.38 -3.35 -0.31
N VAL A 80 -3.59 -4.67 -0.19
CA VAL A 80 -3.50 -5.38 1.09
C VAL A 80 -2.07 -5.33 1.63
N ASN A 81 -1.09 -5.60 0.78
CA ASN A 81 0.32 -5.53 1.17
C ASN A 81 0.73 -4.11 1.54
N GLY A 82 0.30 -3.10 0.76
CA GLY A 82 0.56 -1.70 1.03
C GLY A 82 -0.01 -1.25 2.37
N PHE A 83 -1.25 -1.62 2.67
CA PHE A 83 -1.85 -1.35 3.97
C PHE A 83 -1.06 -2.00 5.11
N SER A 84 -0.75 -3.30 5.00
CA SER A 84 0.01 -4.03 6.01
C SER A 84 1.41 -3.44 6.22
N SER A 85 2.09 -3.08 5.14
CA SER A 85 3.39 -2.42 5.15
C SER A 85 3.34 -1.03 5.80
N ALA A 86 2.30 -0.25 5.51
CA ALA A 86 2.11 1.07 6.10
C ALA A 86 1.92 1.00 7.62
N MET A 87 1.16 0.02 8.11
CA MET A 87 0.89 -0.18 9.54
C MET A 87 2.15 -0.45 10.38
N VAL A 88 3.22 -1.00 9.77
CA VAL A 88 4.49 -1.31 10.46
C VAL A 88 5.65 -0.41 10.02
N SER A 89 5.42 0.59 9.17
CA SER A 89 6.47 1.45 8.64
C SER A 89 6.90 2.54 9.62
N TYR A 90 7.77 2.19 10.57
CA TYR A 90 8.33 3.12 11.55
C TYR A 90 9.38 4.07 10.93
N SER A 91 10.37 3.51 10.24
CA SER A 91 11.52 4.26 9.72
C SER A 91 11.13 5.32 8.69
N ALA A 92 10.10 5.07 7.88
CA ALA A 92 9.63 6.02 6.87
C ALA A 92 8.98 7.26 7.50
N VAL A 93 8.34 7.11 8.65
CA VAL A 93 7.56 8.17 9.30
C VAL A 93 8.26 8.81 10.49
N LEU A 94 9.31 8.20 11.01
CA LEU A 94 10.02 8.63 12.22
C LEU A 94 10.33 10.15 12.29
N PHE A 95 10.80 10.71 11.18
CA PHE A 95 11.17 12.13 11.11
C PHE A 95 10.02 13.07 10.71
N LEU A 96 8.85 12.51 10.36
CA LEU A 96 7.69 13.27 9.86
C LEU A 96 6.53 13.27 10.85
N VAL A 97 6.59 12.42 11.86
CA VAL A 97 5.60 12.34 12.93
C VAL A 97 5.68 13.56 13.83
N THR A 98 4.52 14.12 14.17
CA THR A 98 4.33 15.17 15.16
C THR A 98 3.35 14.72 16.22
N PRO A 99 3.23 15.38 17.36
CA PRO A 99 2.24 15.04 18.40
C PRO A 99 0.80 14.98 17.89
N ALA A 100 0.49 15.72 16.80
CA ALA A 100 -0.83 15.78 16.22
C ALA A 100 -1.14 14.65 15.21
N ASN A 101 -0.11 13.97 14.67
CA ASN A 101 -0.26 12.94 13.63
C ASN A 101 0.51 11.66 13.92
N LYS A 102 0.56 11.25 15.20
CA LYS A 102 1.22 10.01 15.62
C LYS A 102 0.62 8.79 14.93
N THR A 103 1.49 7.90 14.44
CA THR A 103 1.09 6.60 13.92
C THR A 103 1.14 5.53 15.02
N ALA A 104 0.34 4.47 14.89
CA ALA A 104 0.32 3.39 15.88
C ALA A 104 1.70 2.75 16.11
N VAL A 105 2.48 2.57 15.04
CA VAL A 105 3.83 2.03 15.15
C VAL A 105 4.79 3.00 15.87
N PHE A 106 4.59 4.31 15.72
CA PHE A 106 5.38 5.29 16.47
C PHE A 106 5.07 5.23 17.96
N GLU A 107 3.79 5.15 18.33
CA GLU A 107 3.35 5.00 19.74
C GLU A 107 3.91 3.72 20.37
N LEU A 108 3.96 2.62 19.60
CA LEU A 108 4.59 1.37 20.03
C LEU A 108 6.06 1.58 20.43
N PHE A 109 6.84 2.21 19.56
CA PHE A 109 8.26 2.43 19.81
C PHE A 109 8.51 3.47 20.90
N ASP A 110 7.67 4.49 21.01
CA ASP A 110 7.72 5.49 22.09
C ASP A 110 7.48 4.82 23.46
N ALA A 111 6.46 3.96 23.57
CA ALA A 111 6.18 3.18 24.77
C ALA A 111 7.32 2.21 25.12
N LEU A 112 7.92 1.54 24.12
CA LEU A 112 9.09 0.67 24.35
C LEU A 112 10.28 1.44 24.87
N SER A 113 10.57 2.61 24.29
CA SER A 113 11.69 3.47 24.68
C SER A 113 11.49 4.03 26.09
N GLY A 114 10.23 4.27 26.48
CA GLY A 114 9.86 4.70 27.82
C GLY A 114 9.77 3.58 28.88
N GLY A 115 10.10 2.32 28.50
CA GLY A 115 10.00 1.16 29.41
C GLY A 115 8.58 0.71 29.75
N LYS A 116 7.57 1.22 29.02
CA LYS A 116 6.14 0.92 29.23
C LYS A 116 5.72 -0.32 28.44
N TYR A 117 6.28 -1.46 28.77
CA TYR A 117 6.08 -2.71 28.01
C TYR A 117 4.61 -3.15 27.93
N GLY A 118 3.78 -2.86 28.93
CA GLY A 118 2.34 -3.17 28.90
C GLY A 118 1.60 -2.36 27.84
N GLU A 119 1.87 -1.04 27.75
CA GLU A 119 1.29 -0.17 26.71
C GLU A 119 1.77 -0.60 25.32
N ALA A 120 3.06 -0.89 25.17
CA ALA A 120 3.63 -1.38 23.91
C ALA A 120 2.99 -2.69 23.46
N ALA A 121 2.76 -3.63 24.37
CA ALA A 121 2.09 -4.90 24.07
C ALA A 121 0.64 -4.70 23.59
N MET A 122 -0.10 -3.79 24.23
CA MET A 122 -1.48 -3.46 23.81
C MET A 122 -1.52 -2.85 22.41
N VAL A 123 -0.62 -1.91 22.12
CA VAL A 123 -0.53 -1.29 20.77
C VAL A 123 -0.14 -2.32 19.72
N SER A 124 0.83 -3.20 20.03
CA SER A 124 1.21 -4.31 19.14
C SER A 124 0.03 -5.21 18.81
N LEU A 125 -0.72 -5.61 19.84
CA LEU A 125 -1.91 -6.44 19.68
C LEU A 125 -2.96 -5.75 18.79
N ALA A 126 -3.20 -4.47 19.01
CA ALA A 126 -4.13 -3.68 18.20
C ALA A 126 -3.69 -3.65 16.72
N ILE A 127 -2.40 -3.41 16.44
CA ILE A 127 -1.86 -3.43 15.08
C ILE A 127 -2.08 -4.81 14.42
N ILE A 128 -1.78 -5.90 15.13
CA ILE A 128 -1.95 -7.27 14.63
C ILE A 128 -3.43 -7.54 14.32
N VAL A 129 -4.33 -7.22 15.23
CA VAL A 129 -5.77 -7.45 15.05
C VAL A 129 -6.31 -6.67 13.87
N VAL A 130 -6.01 -5.36 13.78
CA VAL A 130 -6.48 -4.52 12.68
C VAL A 130 -5.92 -5.00 11.35
N THR A 131 -4.62 -5.27 11.27
CA THR A 131 -3.98 -5.75 10.03
C THR A 131 -4.56 -7.10 9.60
N THR A 132 -4.76 -8.02 10.53
CA THR A 132 -5.34 -9.33 10.24
C THR A 132 -6.79 -9.22 9.79
N LEU A 133 -7.61 -8.40 10.44
CA LEU A 133 -8.99 -8.17 10.03
C LEU A 133 -9.08 -7.60 8.62
N VAL A 134 -8.30 -6.58 8.32
CA VAL A 134 -8.26 -5.98 6.98
C VAL A 134 -7.83 -7.03 5.95
N ASN A 135 -6.78 -7.79 6.20
CA ASN A 135 -6.31 -8.84 5.29
C ASN A 135 -7.39 -9.90 5.05
N VAL A 136 -8.08 -10.37 6.08
CA VAL A 136 -9.17 -11.38 5.96
C VAL A 136 -10.35 -10.83 5.16
N ILE A 137 -10.74 -9.58 5.40
CA ILE A 137 -11.85 -8.94 4.68
C ILE A 137 -11.51 -8.81 3.18
N PHE A 138 -10.33 -8.29 2.86
CA PHE A 138 -9.87 -8.16 1.47
C PHE A 138 -9.73 -9.51 0.78
N TYR A 139 -9.15 -10.50 1.45
CA TYR A 139 -9.02 -11.86 0.91
C TYR A 139 -10.38 -12.47 0.56
N LYS A 140 -11.36 -12.35 1.47
CA LYS A 140 -12.74 -12.80 1.20
C LYS A 140 -13.38 -12.06 0.03
N PHE A 141 -13.12 -10.75 -0.08
CA PHE A 141 -13.65 -9.94 -1.17
C PHE A 141 -13.05 -10.35 -2.52
N LEU A 142 -11.74 -10.57 -2.58
CA LEU A 142 -11.05 -11.03 -3.79
C LEU A 142 -11.51 -12.41 -4.23
N LEU A 143 -11.69 -13.36 -3.29
CA LEU A 143 -12.18 -14.69 -3.62
C LEU A 143 -13.66 -14.71 -4.05
N LYS A 144 -14.48 -13.81 -3.52
CA LYS A 144 -15.91 -13.73 -3.86
C LYS A 144 -16.13 -13.15 -5.26
N GLY A 145 -15.21 -12.33 -5.75
CA GLY A 145 -15.25 -11.80 -7.13
C GLY A 145 -14.91 -12.84 -8.21
N ARG A 146 -14.55 -14.07 -7.81
CA ARG A 146 -14.11 -15.14 -8.71
C ARG A 146 -15.23 -16.18 -9.01
N LYS A 147 -16.44 -15.94 -8.56
CA LYS A 147 -17.66 -16.69 -8.92
C LYS A 147 -18.52 -15.81 -9.83
#